data_fd06c3465db2f840b4c5095a8efba976
#
_entry.id   fd06c3465db2f840b4c5095a8efba976
#
_cell.length_a   1.000
_cell.length_b   1.000
_cell.length_c   1.000
_cell.angle_alpha   90.00
_cell.angle_beta   90.00
_cell.angle_gamma   90.00
#
_symmetry.space_group_name_H-M   'P 1'
#
loop_
_entity.id
_entity.type
_entity.pdbx_description
1 polymer ?
#
loop_
_entity_poly.entity_id
_entity_poly.type
_entity_poly.pdbx_seq_one_letter_code
_entity_poly.pdbx_strand_id
1 'polypeptide(L)'
;MTTQSLKGKVALITGASRGIGAAIAQRLAAEGADVAFSYAKSPERADAVVQAIEASGVRALAIAADQGDAAAVTAMVNTVHAHFGRLDILVNSAGVFVTGVIGDPQADIAALERQQAVNVGGLVAAVRAAVPLLSDGGRIVSIGTMFASRVPFPGIGDYAASKAAVAAYSRAWARDLGARHITVNTIQPGPINTEMNPETSDVAAMVKQMTALGRYGQPEEIAGAVAFLVGPDAAYITGATLNVDGGQNS
;
A
#
# COMPACT_ATOMS: atom_id res chain seq x y z
N MET A 1 25.12 3.63 9.20
CA MET A 1 25.17 3.89 7.75
C MET A 1 23.96 3.23 7.15
N THR A 2 22.98 3.99 6.69
CA THR A 2 21.86 3.44 5.91
C THR A 2 22.43 2.91 4.60
N THR A 3 22.32 1.63 4.38
CA THR A 3 22.69 1.01 3.11
C THR A 3 21.71 1.54 2.06
N GLN A 4 22.19 2.26 1.04
CA GLN A 4 21.36 2.73 -0.08
C GLN A 4 21.02 1.54 -1.01
N SER A 5 20.28 0.57 -0.49
CA SER A 5 19.97 -0.69 -1.15
C SER A 5 19.12 -0.53 -2.41
N LEU A 6 18.43 0.63 -2.54
CA LEU A 6 17.54 0.95 -3.66
C LEU A 6 18.08 2.07 -4.56
N LYS A 7 19.36 2.40 -4.46
CA LYS A 7 19.98 3.44 -5.30
C LYS A 7 19.78 3.15 -6.78
N GLY A 8 19.28 4.16 -7.51
CA GLY A 8 19.01 4.08 -8.95
C GLY A 8 17.72 3.30 -9.31
N LYS A 9 16.92 2.94 -8.32
CA LYS A 9 15.58 2.39 -8.51
C LYS A 9 14.53 3.50 -8.50
N VAL A 10 13.40 3.25 -9.16
CA VAL A 10 12.23 4.12 -9.14
C VAL A 10 11.06 3.37 -8.52
N ALA A 11 10.47 3.96 -7.49
CA ALA A 11 9.31 3.44 -6.79
C ALA A 11 8.07 4.31 -7.05
N LEU A 12 6.93 3.67 -7.32
CA LEU A 12 5.60 4.30 -7.33
C LEU A 12 4.79 3.78 -6.14
N ILE A 13 4.29 4.71 -5.31
CA ILE A 13 3.44 4.39 -4.16
C ILE A 13 2.06 5.03 -4.35
N THR A 14 0.99 4.26 -4.38
CA THR A 14 -0.35 4.82 -4.46
C THR A 14 -0.83 5.31 -3.09
N GLY A 15 -1.48 6.50 -3.02
CA GLY A 15 -2.09 7.01 -1.79
C GLY A 15 -1.08 7.39 -0.69
N ALA A 16 0.01 8.09 -1.04
CA ALA A 16 1.10 8.33 -0.11
C ALA A 16 1.23 9.78 0.39
N SER A 17 0.16 10.57 0.42
CA SER A 17 0.18 11.89 1.05
C SER A 17 0.10 11.86 2.58
N ARG A 18 -0.13 10.69 3.20
CA ARG A 18 -0.25 10.51 4.66
C ARG A 18 -0.10 9.04 5.08
N GLY A 19 -0.04 8.82 6.40
CA GLY A 19 -0.12 7.50 7.03
C GLY A 19 0.91 6.51 6.51
N ILE A 20 0.50 5.25 6.33
CA ILE A 20 1.37 4.15 5.88
C ILE A 20 2.05 4.48 4.54
N GLY A 21 1.31 5.03 3.57
CA GLY A 21 1.87 5.35 2.26
C GLY A 21 3.00 6.39 2.33
N ALA A 22 2.83 7.45 3.11
CA ALA A 22 3.85 8.48 3.30
C ALA A 22 5.11 7.92 3.99
N ALA A 23 4.93 7.09 5.02
CA ALA A 23 6.05 6.43 5.70
C ALA A 23 6.82 5.49 4.75
N ILE A 24 6.11 4.75 3.89
CA ILE A 24 6.73 3.92 2.85
C ILE A 24 7.53 4.79 1.87
N ALA A 25 6.94 5.87 1.35
CA ALA A 25 7.59 6.77 0.41
C ALA A 25 8.90 7.34 0.97
N GLN A 26 8.87 7.85 2.20
CA GLN A 26 10.04 8.38 2.90
C GLN A 26 11.09 7.30 3.19
N ARG A 27 10.65 6.10 3.59
CA ARG A 27 11.58 4.99 3.83
C ARG A 27 12.31 4.55 2.57
N LEU A 28 11.61 4.37 1.44
CA LEU A 28 12.25 3.97 0.18
C LEU A 28 13.19 5.07 -0.34
N ALA A 29 12.84 6.35 -0.15
CA ALA A 29 13.70 7.48 -0.44
C ALA A 29 15.00 7.44 0.38
N ALA A 30 14.91 7.19 1.69
CA ALA A 30 16.07 7.06 2.57
C ALA A 30 16.99 5.89 2.18
N GLU A 31 16.46 4.87 1.48
CA GLU A 31 17.24 3.78 0.91
C GLU A 31 17.75 4.07 -0.52
N GLY A 32 17.55 5.28 -1.03
CA GLY A 32 18.13 5.78 -2.27
C GLY A 32 17.26 5.63 -3.51
N ALA A 33 15.99 5.24 -3.39
CA ALA A 33 15.08 5.20 -4.53
C ALA A 33 14.58 6.60 -4.90
N ASP A 34 14.46 6.91 -6.19
CA ASP A 34 13.60 7.98 -6.66
C ASP A 34 12.14 7.57 -6.45
N VAL A 35 11.29 8.49 -5.99
CA VAL A 35 9.95 8.16 -5.54
C VAL A 35 8.90 8.99 -6.25
N ALA A 36 7.97 8.30 -6.93
CA ALA A 36 6.68 8.87 -7.30
C ALA A 36 5.59 8.41 -6.35
N PHE A 37 4.60 9.24 -6.13
CA PHE A 37 3.43 8.82 -5.36
C PHE A 37 2.15 9.53 -5.78
N SER A 38 1.00 8.88 -5.55
CA SER A 38 -0.28 9.52 -5.80
C SER A 38 -0.95 10.04 -4.53
N TYR A 39 -1.79 11.04 -4.72
CA TYR A 39 -2.72 11.56 -3.72
C TYR A 39 -4.07 11.93 -4.36
N ALA A 40 -5.14 11.99 -3.56
CA ALA A 40 -6.47 12.31 -4.07
C ALA A 40 -6.88 13.77 -3.86
N LYS A 41 -6.77 14.28 -2.62
CA LYS A 41 -7.44 15.54 -2.21
C LYS A 41 -6.59 16.51 -1.39
N SER A 42 -5.32 16.22 -1.13
CA SER A 42 -4.53 17.02 -0.18
C SER A 42 -3.17 17.40 -0.79
N PRO A 43 -3.13 18.41 -1.68
CA PRO A 43 -1.89 18.85 -2.32
C PRO A 43 -0.86 19.36 -1.29
N GLU A 44 -1.27 20.07 -0.25
CA GLU A 44 -0.36 20.61 0.76
C GLU A 44 0.36 19.49 1.54
N ARG A 45 -0.34 18.37 1.79
CA ARG A 45 0.28 17.19 2.40
C ARG A 45 1.20 16.47 1.43
N ALA A 46 0.84 16.44 0.16
CA ALA A 46 1.70 15.87 -0.86
C ALA A 46 2.99 16.67 -1.00
N ASP A 47 2.93 17.99 -0.97
CA ASP A 47 4.11 18.87 -1.00
C ASP A 47 5.04 18.61 0.19
N ALA A 48 4.48 18.44 1.39
CA ALA A 48 5.27 18.12 2.59
C ALA A 48 6.00 16.75 2.44
N VAL A 49 5.36 15.76 1.83
CA VAL A 49 5.99 14.46 1.54
C VAL A 49 7.06 14.59 0.48
N VAL A 50 6.84 15.39 -0.58
CA VAL A 50 7.87 15.70 -1.60
C VAL A 50 9.12 16.28 -0.94
N GLN A 51 8.96 17.31 -0.10
CA GLN A 51 10.07 17.92 0.62
C GLN A 51 10.85 16.90 1.48
N ALA A 52 10.13 16.03 2.20
CA ALA A 52 10.75 15.00 3.03
C ALA A 52 11.53 13.96 2.20
N ILE A 53 11.05 13.60 1.01
CA ILE A 53 11.73 12.69 0.08
C ILE A 53 12.99 13.36 -0.48
N GLU A 54 12.88 14.60 -0.97
CA GLU A 54 13.99 15.35 -1.55
C GLU A 54 15.10 15.64 -0.54
N ALA A 55 14.76 15.80 0.74
CA ALA A 55 15.73 15.91 1.83
C ALA A 55 16.65 14.67 1.96
N SER A 56 16.26 13.51 1.41
CA SER A 56 17.07 12.31 1.32
C SER A 56 18.04 12.32 0.11
N GLY A 57 18.01 13.36 -0.72
CA GLY A 57 18.89 13.52 -1.88
C GLY A 57 18.45 12.74 -3.13
N VAL A 58 17.19 12.35 -3.21
CA VAL A 58 16.59 11.64 -4.35
C VAL A 58 15.49 12.51 -4.99
N ARG A 59 15.01 12.13 -6.17
CA ARG A 59 13.94 12.84 -6.86
C ARG A 59 12.58 12.41 -6.33
N ALA A 60 11.64 13.36 -6.26
CA ALA A 60 10.25 13.12 -5.89
C ALA A 60 9.28 13.58 -6.98
N LEU A 61 8.13 12.90 -7.12
CA LEU A 61 7.03 13.29 -8.00
C LEU A 61 5.69 12.96 -7.34
N ALA A 62 4.92 13.99 -7.00
CA ALA A 62 3.55 13.82 -6.53
C ALA A 62 2.56 13.98 -7.68
N ILE A 63 1.58 13.07 -7.78
CA ILE A 63 0.59 13.05 -8.86
C ILE A 63 -0.82 13.00 -8.25
N ALA A 64 -1.66 13.98 -8.59
CA ALA A 64 -3.08 13.91 -8.25
C ALA A 64 -3.77 12.85 -9.11
N ALA A 65 -4.28 11.79 -8.47
CA ALA A 65 -5.00 10.72 -9.16
C ALA A 65 -6.05 10.11 -8.24
N ASP A 66 -7.28 10.00 -8.75
CA ASP A 66 -8.33 9.25 -8.09
C ASP A 66 -8.10 7.75 -8.26
N GLN A 67 -7.79 7.06 -7.15
CA GLN A 67 -7.55 5.61 -7.15
C GLN A 67 -8.75 4.79 -7.61
N GLY A 68 -9.96 5.31 -7.52
CA GLY A 68 -11.16 4.61 -8.01
C GLY A 68 -11.49 4.87 -9.48
N ASP A 69 -10.66 5.64 -10.18
CA ASP A 69 -10.74 5.86 -11.62
C ASP A 69 -9.57 5.13 -12.31
N ALA A 70 -9.89 4.04 -12.99
CA ALA A 70 -8.88 3.21 -13.66
C ALA A 70 -8.12 3.96 -14.77
N ALA A 71 -8.75 4.93 -15.43
CA ALA A 71 -8.10 5.74 -16.45
C ALA A 71 -7.10 6.72 -15.82
N ALA A 72 -7.47 7.39 -14.73
CA ALA A 72 -6.58 8.26 -13.97
C ALA A 72 -5.37 7.49 -13.41
N VAL A 73 -5.60 6.28 -12.88
CA VAL A 73 -4.53 5.40 -12.38
C VAL A 73 -3.58 4.97 -13.51
N THR A 74 -4.11 4.61 -14.67
CA THR A 74 -3.28 4.26 -15.84
C THR A 74 -2.44 5.45 -16.32
N ALA A 75 -3.05 6.64 -16.41
CA ALA A 75 -2.34 7.86 -16.78
C ALA A 75 -1.22 8.20 -15.78
N MET A 76 -1.47 8.05 -14.48
CA MET A 76 -0.48 8.23 -13.42
C MET A 76 0.74 7.32 -13.63
N VAL A 77 0.54 6.02 -13.84
CA VAL A 77 1.65 5.06 -14.06
C VAL A 77 2.48 5.45 -15.28
N ASN A 78 1.83 5.82 -16.38
CA ASN A 78 2.52 6.26 -17.60
C ASN A 78 3.32 7.56 -17.36
N THR A 79 2.77 8.51 -16.61
CA THR A 79 3.46 9.76 -16.23
C THR A 79 4.74 9.45 -15.43
N VAL A 80 4.68 8.52 -14.47
CA VAL A 80 5.87 8.11 -13.70
C VAL A 80 6.95 7.55 -14.61
N HIS A 81 6.59 6.63 -15.49
CA HIS A 81 7.56 6.03 -16.42
C HIS A 81 8.14 7.08 -17.39
N ALA A 82 7.33 7.99 -17.91
CA ALA A 82 7.80 9.07 -18.80
C ALA A 82 8.75 10.03 -18.06
N HIS A 83 8.49 10.35 -16.78
CA HIS A 83 9.29 11.27 -15.99
C HIS A 83 10.66 10.69 -15.56
N PHE A 84 10.68 9.43 -15.12
CA PHE A 84 11.91 8.82 -14.58
C PHE A 84 12.65 7.92 -15.59
N GLY A 85 12.01 7.55 -16.71
CA GLY A 85 12.55 6.66 -17.73
C GLY A 85 12.54 5.17 -17.34
N ARG A 86 12.04 4.82 -16.16
CA ARG A 86 11.94 3.46 -15.65
C ARG A 86 10.92 3.32 -14.52
N LEU A 87 10.55 2.09 -14.21
CA LEU A 87 9.79 1.73 -13.02
C LEU A 87 10.33 0.40 -12.48
N ASP A 88 10.67 0.31 -11.21
CA ASP A 88 11.23 -0.89 -10.59
C ASP A 88 10.33 -1.44 -9.47
N ILE A 89 9.63 -0.56 -8.76
CA ILE A 89 8.87 -0.90 -7.56
C ILE A 89 7.48 -0.27 -7.66
N LEU A 90 6.44 -1.09 -7.48
CA LEU A 90 5.06 -0.63 -7.31
C LEU A 90 4.58 -1.01 -5.90
N VAL A 91 4.16 -0.02 -5.11
CA VAL A 91 3.50 -0.24 -3.83
C VAL A 91 2.05 0.23 -3.91
N ASN A 92 1.11 -0.70 -3.86
CA ASN A 92 -0.32 -0.41 -3.80
C ASN A 92 -0.72 -0.16 -2.35
N SER A 93 -0.74 1.11 -1.93
CA SER A 93 -1.08 1.51 -0.55
C SER A 93 -2.40 2.27 -0.45
N ALA A 94 -2.92 2.82 -1.54
CA ALA A 94 -4.21 3.51 -1.54
C ALA A 94 -5.33 2.58 -1.09
N GLY A 95 -6.20 3.08 -0.21
CA GLY A 95 -7.35 2.33 0.26
C GLY A 95 -8.27 3.19 1.11
N VAL A 96 -9.51 2.78 1.19
CA VAL A 96 -10.54 3.38 2.05
C VAL A 96 -11.19 2.28 2.91
N PHE A 97 -11.70 2.69 4.06
CA PHE A 97 -12.40 1.82 5.00
C PHE A 97 -13.83 2.33 5.18
N VAL A 98 -14.80 1.54 4.76
CA VAL A 98 -16.22 1.80 4.91
C VAL A 98 -16.87 0.59 5.55
N THR A 99 -17.78 0.82 6.49
CA THR A 99 -18.54 -0.23 7.16
C THR A 99 -19.99 -0.24 6.68
N GLY A 100 -20.58 -1.43 6.59
CA GLY A 100 -22.00 -1.61 6.28
C GLY A 100 -22.42 -3.03 6.65
N VAL A 101 -23.48 -3.14 7.45
CA VAL A 101 -24.08 -4.44 7.82
C VAL A 101 -24.96 -4.92 6.68
N ILE A 102 -24.84 -6.18 6.29
CA ILE A 102 -25.70 -6.76 5.24
C ILE A 102 -27.18 -6.71 5.66
N GLY A 103 -28.02 -6.19 4.78
CA GLY A 103 -29.45 -6.04 5.03
C GLY A 103 -29.82 -4.79 5.84
N ASP A 104 -28.87 -3.96 6.25
CA ASP A 104 -29.15 -2.67 6.88
C ASP A 104 -29.65 -1.66 5.83
N PRO A 105 -30.89 -1.17 5.92
CA PRO A 105 -31.43 -0.20 4.97
C PRO A 105 -30.74 1.17 5.05
N GLN A 106 -29.94 1.44 6.08
CA GLN A 106 -29.16 2.65 6.26
C GLN A 106 -27.72 2.55 5.73
N ALA A 107 -27.30 1.38 5.20
CA ALA A 107 -25.97 1.20 4.65
C ALA A 107 -25.76 2.11 3.43
N ASP A 108 -24.65 2.84 3.40
CA ASP A 108 -24.26 3.65 2.25
C ASP A 108 -23.66 2.75 1.15
N ILE A 109 -24.54 2.25 0.29
CA ILE A 109 -24.15 1.34 -0.80
C ILE A 109 -23.17 2.03 -1.77
N ALA A 110 -23.35 3.32 -2.06
CA ALA A 110 -22.44 4.04 -2.95
C ALA A 110 -21.02 4.14 -2.36
N ALA A 111 -20.90 4.35 -1.06
CA ALA A 111 -19.59 4.34 -0.39
C ALA A 111 -18.96 2.94 -0.38
N LEU A 112 -19.75 1.87 -0.21
CA LEU A 112 -19.28 0.48 -0.30
C LEU A 112 -18.81 0.14 -1.72
N GLU A 113 -19.53 0.52 -2.75
CA GLU A 113 -19.15 0.35 -4.16
C GLU A 113 -17.87 1.15 -4.46
N ARG A 114 -17.79 2.38 -3.95
CA ARG A 114 -16.59 3.20 -4.05
C ARG A 114 -15.38 2.54 -3.40
N GLN A 115 -15.57 1.89 -2.26
CA GLN A 115 -14.52 1.11 -1.60
C GLN A 115 -13.99 -0.01 -2.49
N GLN A 116 -14.85 -0.75 -3.17
CA GLN A 116 -14.44 -1.79 -4.13
C GLN A 116 -13.67 -1.18 -5.31
N ALA A 117 -14.16 -0.07 -5.86
CA ALA A 117 -13.48 0.63 -6.95
C ALA A 117 -12.05 1.07 -6.55
N VAL A 118 -11.88 1.61 -5.35
CA VAL A 118 -10.57 2.06 -4.83
C VAL A 118 -9.67 0.89 -4.46
N ASN A 119 -10.17 -0.01 -3.58
CA ASN A 119 -9.33 -1.03 -2.94
C ASN A 119 -8.95 -2.18 -3.89
N VAL A 120 -9.79 -2.48 -4.88
CA VAL A 120 -9.60 -3.57 -5.84
C VAL A 120 -9.42 -3.03 -7.25
N GLY A 121 -10.40 -2.29 -7.77
CA GLY A 121 -10.38 -1.79 -9.16
C GLY A 121 -9.12 -1.00 -9.49
N GLY A 122 -8.83 0.02 -8.69
CA GLY A 122 -7.66 0.87 -8.87
C GLY A 122 -6.33 0.15 -8.66
N LEU A 123 -6.28 -0.80 -7.72
CA LEU A 123 -5.10 -1.63 -7.52
C LEU A 123 -4.83 -2.50 -8.76
N VAL A 124 -5.86 -3.14 -9.30
CA VAL A 124 -5.75 -3.97 -10.52
C VAL A 124 -5.34 -3.11 -11.72
N ALA A 125 -5.91 -1.90 -11.85
CA ALA A 125 -5.54 -0.95 -12.91
C ALA A 125 -4.06 -0.54 -12.80
N ALA A 126 -3.58 -0.24 -11.58
CA ALA A 126 -2.18 0.12 -11.35
C ALA A 126 -1.22 -1.01 -11.74
N VAL A 127 -1.51 -2.25 -11.33
CA VAL A 127 -0.66 -3.40 -11.69
C VAL A 127 -0.68 -3.65 -13.20
N ARG A 128 -1.85 -3.64 -13.84
CA ARG A 128 -1.97 -3.83 -15.29
C ARG A 128 -1.19 -2.77 -16.09
N ALA A 129 -1.25 -1.52 -15.67
CA ALA A 129 -0.51 -0.44 -16.30
C ALA A 129 1.00 -0.53 -16.03
N ALA A 130 1.40 -0.94 -14.82
CA ALA A 130 2.80 -1.00 -14.42
C ALA A 130 3.56 -2.20 -15.01
N VAL A 131 2.93 -3.37 -15.13
CA VAL A 131 3.60 -4.62 -15.55
C VAL A 131 4.37 -4.49 -16.87
N PRO A 132 3.85 -3.87 -17.94
CA PRO A 132 4.62 -3.66 -19.18
C PRO A 132 5.84 -2.74 -19.01
N LEU A 133 5.81 -1.86 -18.00
CA LEU A 133 6.80 -0.82 -17.76
C LEU A 133 7.80 -1.19 -16.65
N LEU A 134 7.47 -2.19 -15.82
CA LEU A 134 8.35 -2.67 -14.77
C LEU A 134 9.60 -3.31 -15.38
N SER A 135 10.76 -2.99 -14.81
CA SER A 135 12.02 -3.67 -15.11
C SER A 135 11.96 -5.14 -14.68
N ASP A 136 12.69 -6.02 -15.38
CA ASP A 136 12.89 -7.39 -14.90
C ASP A 136 13.59 -7.36 -13.53
N GLY A 137 13.20 -8.28 -12.66
CA GLY A 137 13.59 -8.22 -11.25
C GLY A 137 12.82 -7.16 -10.44
N GLY A 138 11.74 -6.59 -10.98
CA GLY A 138 10.88 -5.61 -10.31
C GLY A 138 10.18 -6.15 -9.07
N ARG A 139 9.53 -5.27 -8.33
CA ARG A 139 8.85 -5.57 -7.06
C ARG A 139 7.45 -4.99 -7.03
N ILE A 140 6.47 -5.80 -6.64
CA ILE A 140 5.10 -5.35 -6.37
C ILE A 140 4.76 -5.72 -4.94
N VAL A 141 4.39 -4.73 -4.12
CA VAL A 141 3.90 -4.95 -2.75
C VAL A 141 2.54 -4.29 -2.60
N SER A 142 1.57 -5.03 -2.09
CA SER A 142 0.22 -4.52 -1.85
C SER A 142 -0.10 -4.48 -0.36
N ILE A 143 -0.71 -3.39 0.10
CA ILE A 143 -1.12 -3.23 1.49
C ILE A 143 -2.54 -3.78 1.64
N GLY A 144 -2.62 -4.94 2.29
CA GLY A 144 -3.83 -5.62 2.71
C GLY A 144 -4.36 -5.14 4.04
N THR A 145 -4.84 -6.07 4.84
CA THR A 145 -5.22 -5.93 6.24
C THR A 145 -5.27 -7.31 6.90
N MET A 146 -5.04 -7.41 8.18
CA MET A 146 -5.30 -8.64 8.95
C MET A 146 -6.76 -9.11 8.85
N PHE A 147 -7.70 -8.19 8.60
CA PHE A 147 -9.13 -8.55 8.43
C PHE A 147 -9.41 -9.35 7.13
N ALA A 148 -8.45 -9.46 6.21
CA ALA A 148 -8.57 -10.32 5.05
C ALA A 148 -8.63 -11.82 5.40
N SER A 149 -8.14 -12.21 6.57
CA SER A 149 -8.13 -13.59 7.08
C SER A 149 -9.01 -13.80 8.31
N ARG A 150 -9.41 -12.73 9.03
CA ARG A 150 -10.23 -12.79 10.22
C ARG A 150 -11.17 -11.60 10.30
N VAL A 151 -12.47 -11.85 10.47
CA VAL A 151 -13.52 -10.82 10.61
C VAL A 151 -13.99 -10.80 12.07
N PRO A 152 -13.49 -9.88 12.91
CA PRO A 152 -13.76 -9.91 14.36
C PRO A 152 -15.08 -9.25 14.79
N PHE A 153 -15.71 -8.43 13.92
CA PHE A 153 -16.94 -7.72 14.23
C PHE A 153 -17.80 -7.50 12.97
N PRO A 154 -19.12 -7.27 13.12
CA PRO A 154 -20.01 -7.07 11.98
C PRO A 154 -19.73 -5.76 11.24
N GLY A 155 -20.19 -5.68 9.98
CA GLY A 155 -20.14 -4.47 9.16
C GLY A 155 -18.84 -4.27 8.36
N ILE A 156 -17.82 -5.10 8.52
CA ILE A 156 -16.57 -4.99 7.76
C ILE A 156 -16.44 -5.99 6.61
N GLY A 157 -17.55 -6.65 6.24
CA GLY A 157 -17.55 -7.70 5.22
C GLY A 157 -16.96 -7.24 3.88
N ASP A 158 -17.46 -6.12 3.34
CA ASP A 158 -16.98 -5.57 2.06
C ASP A 158 -15.53 -5.15 2.11
N TYR A 159 -15.08 -4.54 3.21
CA TYR A 159 -13.68 -4.20 3.40
C TYR A 159 -12.79 -5.44 3.45
N ALA A 160 -13.14 -6.41 4.29
CA ALA A 160 -12.40 -7.67 4.43
C ALA A 160 -12.31 -8.41 3.09
N ALA A 161 -13.43 -8.51 2.36
CA ALA A 161 -13.48 -9.12 1.03
C ALA A 161 -12.58 -8.39 0.03
N SER A 162 -12.62 -7.04 -0.01
CA SER A 162 -11.76 -6.25 -0.89
C SER A 162 -10.28 -6.53 -0.63
N LYS A 163 -9.88 -6.64 0.62
CA LYS A 163 -8.48 -6.89 1.02
C LYS A 163 -8.08 -8.36 0.89
N ALA A 164 -9.01 -9.31 1.02
CA ALA A 164 -8.79 -10.71 0.69
C ALA A 164 -8.55 -10.91 -0.82
N ALA A 165 -9.29 -10.17 -1.66
CA ALA A 165 -9.07 -10.15 -3.11
C ALA A 165 -7.64 -9.68 -3.46
N VAL A 166 -7.11 -8.65 -2.78
CA VAL A 166 -5.73 -8.18 -2.96
C VAL A 166 -4.71 -9.31 -2.74
N ALA A 167 -4.85 -10.07 -1.66
CA ALA A 167 -3.96 -11.20 -1.38
C ALA A 167 -4.10 -12.33 -2.42
N ALA A 168 -5.32 -12.57 -2.91
CA ALA A 168 -5.55 -13.56 -3.97
C ALA A 168 -4.89 -13.14 -5.30
N TYR A 169 -5.06 -11.88 -5.73
CA TYR A 169 -4.39 -11.32 -6.90
C TYR A 169 -2.87 -11.41 -6.78
N SER A 170 -2.29 -11.07 -5.63
CA SER A 170 -0.84 -11.13 -5.42
C SER A 170 -0.29 -12.55 -5.63
N ARG A 171 -1.00 -13.58 -5.16
CA ARG A 171 -0.60 -14.98 -5.40
C ARG A 171 -0.68 -15.37 -6.89
N ALA A 172 -1.71 -14.92 -7.59
CA ALA A 172 -1.86 -15.18 -9.03
C ALA A 172 -0.76 -14.48 -9.82
N TRP A 173 -0.56 -13.18 -9.61
CA TRP A 173 0.45 -12.40 -10.33
C TRP A 173 1.89 -12.84 -10.03
N ALA A 174 2.16 -13.40 -8.85
CA ALA A 174 3.45 -14.02 -8.55
C ALA A 174 3.76 -15.18 -9.51
N ARG A 175 2.74 -15.92 -9.96
CA ARG A 175 2.89 -16.96 -10.99
C ARG A 175 3.09 -16.38 -12.38
N ASP A 176 2.28 -15.36 -12.72
CA ASP A 176 2.31 -14.76 -14.06
C ASP A 176 3.64 -14.04 -14.33
N LEU A 177 4.25 -13.44 -13.30
CA LEU A 177 5.41 -12.56 -13.43
C LEU A 177 6.75 -13.21 -13.03
N GLY A 178 6.72 -14.45 -12.57
CA GLY A 178 7.91 -15.18 -12.11
C GLY A 178 9.00 -15.33 -13.18
N ALA A 179 8.64 -15.53 -14.44
CA ALA A 179 9.59 -15.63 -15.55
C ALA A 179 10.41 -14.35 -15.77
N ARG A 180 9.89 -13.19 -15.32
CA ARG A 180 10.59 -11.90 -15.34
C ARG A 180 11.29 -11.59 -14.02
N HIS A 181 11.38 -12.53 -13.10
CA HIS A 181 11.92 -12.37 -11.75
C HIS A 181 11.25 -11.24 -10.95
N ILE A 182 10.01 -10.85 -11.31
CA ILE A 182 9.21 -9.88 -10.57
C ILE A 182 8.56 -10.59 -9.40
N THR A 183 8.82 -10.10 -8.18
CA THR A 183 8.14 -10.63 -6.98
C THR A 183 6.89 -9.84 -6.68
N VAL A 184 5.84 -10.53 -6.22
CA VAL A 184 4.55 -9.94 -5.87
C VAL A 184 4.13 -10.44 -4.49
N ASN A 185 4.03 -9.53 -3.53
CA ASN A 185 3.73 -9.89 -2.14
C ASN A 185 2.66 -8.97 -1.53
N THR A 186 2.04 -9.41 -0.46
CA THR A 186 1.07 -8.64 0.31
C THR A 186 1.55 -8.49 1.75
N ILE A 187 1.44 -7.29 2.31
CA ILE A 187 1.55 -7.04 3.74
C ILE A 187 0.14 -6.89 4.30
N GLN A 188 -0.15 -7.53 5.42
CA GLN A 188 -1.39 -7.39 6.18
C GLN A 188 -1.11 -6.67 7.50
N PRO A 189 -1.30 -5.34 7.55
CA PRO A 189 -1.17 -4.59 8.79
C PRO A 189 -2.23 -4.98 9.82
N GLY A 190 -1.85 -4.94 11.08
CA GLY A 190 -2.75 -4.84 12.21
C GLY A 190 -3.24 -3.40 12.44
N PRO A 191 -3.57 -3.05 13.69
CA PRO A 191 -3.94 -1.69 14.04
C PRO A 191 -2.71 -0.78 14.00
N ILE A 192 -2.65 0.08 13.01
CA ILE A 192 -1.57 1.08 12.83
C ILE A 192 -2.10 2.46 13.19
N ASN A 193 -1.34 3.19 13.99
CA ASN A 193 -1.66 4.55 14.41
C ASN A 193 -1.59 5.50 13.21
N THR A 194 -2.73 5.83 12.65
CA THR A 194 -2.90 6.72 11.50
C THR A 194 -4.16 7.56 11.70
N GLU A 195 -4.37 8.56 10.85
CA GLU A 195 -5.63 9.32 10.86
C GLU A 195 -6.87 8.43 10.59
N MET A 196 -6.72 7.33 9.86
CA MET A 196 -7.80 6.38 9.61
C MET A 196 -8.13 5.54 10.86
N ASN A 197 -7.15 5.30 11.73
CA ASN A 197 -7.27 4.46 12.93
C ASN A 197 -6.39 5.02 14.05
N PRO A 198 -6.79 6.16 14.66
CA PRO A 198 -5.97 6.82 15.68
C PRO A 198 -5.95 6.01 17.00
N GLU A 199 -4.79 5.90 17.62
CA GLU A 199 -4.62 5.21 18.92
C GLU A 199 -5.26 5.98 20.11
N THR A 200 -5.85 7.14 19.83
CA THR A 200 -6.62 7.97 20.77
C THR A 200 -8.14 7.75 20.61
N SER A 201 -8.58 6.83 19.75
CA SER A 201 -10.00 6.52 19.57
C SER A 201 -10.61 5.81 20.79
N ASP A 202 -11.93 5.89 20.95
CA ASP A 202 -12.65 5.25 22.07
C ASP A 202 -12.46 3.73 22.14
N VAL A 203 -12.14 3.09 21.01
CA VAL A 203 -11.89 1.64 20.94
C VAL A 203 -10.42 1.27 21.14
N ALA A 204 -9.53 2.25 21.30
CA ALA A 204 -8.08 2.01 21.34
C ALA A 204 -7.64 1.07 22.45
N ALA A 205 -8.24 1.16 23.63
CA ALA A 205 -7.92 0.28 24.76
C ALA A 205 -8.25 -1.19 24.43
N MET A 206 -9.42 -1.44 23.84
CA MET A 206 -9.83 -2.78 23.40
C MET A 206 -8.89 -3.32 22.30
N VAL A 207 -8.56 -2.52 21.31
CA VAL A 207 -7.65 -2.89 20.23
C VAL A 207 -6.27 -3.27 20.77
N LYS A 208 -5.73 -2.50 21.72
CA LYS A 208 -4.46 -2.83 22.40
C LYS A 208 -4.51 -4.17 23.14
N GLN A 209 -5.61 -4.47 23.80
CA GLN A 209 -5.80 -5.76 24.50
C GLN A 209 -5.86 -6.96 23.54
N MET A 210 -6.37 -6.76 22.33
CA MET A 210 -6.45 -7.81 21.31
C MET A 210 -5.12 -8.06 20.59
N THR A 211 -4.13 -7.19 20.78
CA THR A 211 -2.81 -7.27 20.14
C THR A 211 -1.81 -7.91 21.10
N ALA A 212 -1.10 -8.96 20.70
CA ALA A 212 -0.15 -9.64 21.57
C ALA A 212 0.96 -8.70 22.11
N LEU A 213 1.38 -7.71 21.27
CA LEU A 213 2.34 -6.68 21.70
C LEU A 213 1.71 -5.55 22.53
N GLY A 214 0.40 -5.55 22.77
CA GLY A 214 -0.30 -4.60 23.64
C GLY A 214 -0.31 -3.15 23.19
N ARG A 215 -0.03 -2.88 21.90
CA ARG A 215 0.06 -1.52 21.34
C ARG A 215 -0.38 -1.45 19.89
N TYR A 216 -0.63 -0.24 19.43
CA TYR A 216 -0.68 0.04 17.99
C TYR A 216 0.72 -0.08 17.37
N GLY A 217 0.79 -0.54 16.12
CA GLY A 217 1.97 -0.36 15.30
C GLY A 217 2.07 1.09 14.80
N GLN A 218 3.26 1.47 14.34
CA GLN A 218 3.50 2.76 13.71
C GLN A 218 3.65 2.60 12.19
N PRO A 219 3.32 3.60 11.38
CA PRO A 219 3.48 3.54 9.92
C PRO A 219 4.88 3.11 9.47
N GLU A 220 5.91 3.50 10.22
CA GLU A 220 7.32 3.17 9.95
C GLU A 220 7.61 1.67 10.08
N GLU A 221 6.86 0.94 10.92
CA GLU A 221 7.00 -0.51 11.06
C GLU A 221 6.48 -1.24 9.81
N ILE A 222 5.41 -0.73 9.20
CA ILE A 222 4.94 -1.22 7.89
C ILE A 222 5.93 -0.85 6.79
N ALA A 223 6.45 0.39 6.79
CA ALA A 223 7.44 0.84 5.83
C ALA A 223 8.72 0.00 5.88
N GLY A 224 9.16 -0.44 7.08
CA GLY A 224 10.27 -1.36 7.25
C GLY A 224 10.03 -2.72 6.59
N ALA A 225 8.85 -3.29 6.75
CA ALA A 225 8.47 -4.54 6.10
C ALA A 225 8.39 -4.41 4.56
N VAL A 226 7.86 -3.28 4.06
CA VAL A 226 7.87 -2.99 2.60
C VAL A 226 9.30 -2.88 2.10
N ALA A 227 10.18 -2.11 2.77
CA ALA A 227 11.57 -1.93 2.37
C ALA A 227 12.31 -3.28 2.30
N PHE A 228 12.09 -4.18 3.26
CA PHE A 228 12.63 -5.54 3.20
C PHE A 228 12.12 -6.29 1.95
N LEU A 229 10.81 -6.31 1.70
CA LEU A 229 10.22 -7.07 0.59
C LEU A 229 10.62 -6.53 -0.79
N VAL A 230 10.92 -5.24 -0.93
CA VAL A 230 11.40 -4.66 -2.20
C VAL A 230 12.92 -4.71 -2.33
N GLY A 231 13.62 -5.00 -1.25
CA GLY A 231 15.08 -5.09 -1.19
C GLY A 231 15.65 -6.38 -1.81
N PRO A 232 16.98 -6.46 -1.90
CA PRO A 232 17.67 -7.61 -2.49
C PRO A 232 17.50 -8.90 -1.65
N ASP A 233 17.36 -8.80 -0.34
CA ASP A 233 17.29 -9.94 0.58
C ASP A 233 15.98 -10.72 0.46
N ALA A 234 14.94 -10.13 -0.15
CA ALA A 234 13.65 -10.75 -0.39
C ALA A 234 13.50 -11.29 -1.83
N ALA A 235 14.57 -11.44 -2.59
CA ALA A 235 14.50 -11.85 -4.00
C ALA A 235 13.86 -13.22 -4.26
N TYR A 236 13.78 -14.08 -3.24
CA TYR A 236 13.13 -15.40 -3.31
C TYR A 236 11.77 -15.45 -2.61
N ILE A 237 11.22 -14.29 -2.20
CA ILE A 237 9.91 -14.17 -1.56
C ILE A 237 8.91 -13.64 -2.58
N THR A 238 7.97 -14.49 -3.03
CA THR A 238 6.90 -14.10 -3.94
C THR A 238 5.62 -14.88 -3.66
N GLY A 239 4.46 -14.27 -3.87
CA GLY A 239 3.15 -14.84 -3.53
C GLY A 239 2.87 -14.91 -2.02
N ALA A 240 3.74 -14.31 -1.21
CA ALA A 240 3.61 -14.34 0.23
C ALA A 240 2.60 -13.31 0.74
N THR A 241 1.97 -13.64 1.86
CA THR A 241 1.18 -12.72 2.66
C THR A 241 1.85 -12.63 4.04
N LEU A 242 2.39 -11.46 4.35
CA LEU A 242 3.11 -11.19 5.60
C LEU A 242 2.23 -10.39 6.55
N ASN A 243 1.90 -10.96 7.70
CA ASN A 243 1.23 -10.23 8.77
C ASN A 243 2.26 -9.34 9.49
N VAL A 244 1.90 -8.05 9.64
CA VAL A 244 2.65 -7.07 10.43
C VAL A 244 1.62 -6.43 11.37
N ASP A 245 1.17 -7.19 12.34
CA ASP A 245 -0.06 -6.94 13.08
C ASP A 245 0.11 -7.02 14.60
N GLY A 246 1.34 -7.10 15.09
CA GLY A 246 1.62 -7.22 16.51
C GLY A 246 1.07 -8.49 17.16
N GLY A 247 0.82 -9.54 16.36
CA GLY A 247 0.27 -10.82 16.81
C GLY A 247 -1.24 -10.80 17.05
N GLN A 248 -1.97 -9.88 16.42
CA GLN A 248 -3.44 -9.83 16.57
C GLN A 248 -4.16 -10.97 15.83
N ASN A 249 -3.51 -11.57 14.85
CA ASN A 249 -4.04 -12.68 14.04
C ASN A 249 -3.41 -14.05 14.40
N SER A 250 -2.66 -14.10 15.49
CA SER A 250 -2.07 -15.33 15.98
C SER A 250 -3.03 -16.15 16.84
#